data_25f49f3a2eb045d349f94c3ec2cf8b19
#
_entry.id   25f49f3a2eb045d349f94c3ec2cf8b19
#
_cell.length_a   1.000
_cell.length_b   1.000
_cell.length_c   1.000
_cell.angle_alpha   90.00
_cell.angle_beta   90.00
_cell.angle_gamma   90.00
#
_symmetry.space_group_name_H-M   'P 1'
#
loop_
_entity.id
_entity.type
_entity.pdbx_description
1 polymer ?
#
loop_
_entity_poly.entity_id
_entity_poly.type
_entity_poly.pdbx_seq_one_letter_code
_entity_poly.pdbx_strand_id
1 'polypeptide(L)'
;MDENLEFKKEEIYSSRVKAGKRTYFFDIKSTKSDDFYLTITESKRKQKGEEVLYEKHKIFLYKEDFIKFTDALQDTINYIKTELMTEEELKQSEE
;
A
#
# COMPACT_ATOMS: atom_id res chain seq x y z
N MET A 1 7.85 -19.74 20.86
CA MET A 1 7.74 -19.51 20.56
C MET A 1 7.95 -19.37 20.13
N ASP A 2 7.99 -19.45 19.71
CA ASP A 2 8.08 -19.16 19.29
C ASP A 2 7.59 -18.98 18.63
N GLU A 3 6.79 -19.37 18.57
CA GLU A 3 6.07 -19.04 17.94
C GLU A 3 6.28 -17.98 17.52
N ASN A 4 6.55 -17.46 17.96
CA ASN A 4 6.76 -16.30 17.71
C ASN A 4 7.69 -16.22 16.70
N LEU A 5 8.24 -17.10 16.58
CA LEU A 5 9.09 -17.15 15.69
C LEU A 5 8.54 -16.92 14.47
N GLU A 6 7.53 -17.43 14.24
CA GLU A 6 6.94 -17.31 13.05
C GLU A 6 6.66 -16.01 12.82
N PHE A 7 6.53 -15.34 13.73
CA PHE A 7 6.12 -14.08 13.49
C PHE A 7 7.28 -13.36 13.21
N LYS A 8 8.20 -13.85 13.54
CA LYS A 8 9.19 -13.20 13.35
C LYS A 8 9.62 -13.28 12.07
N LYS A 9 9.02 -13.74 11.31
CA LYS A 9 9.21 -13.79 10.11
C LYS A 9 9.32 -12.54 9.79
N GLU A 10 10.05 -11.85 9.73
CA GLU A 10 10.10 -10.61 9.56
C GLU A 10 9.83 -10.16 8.29
N GLU A 11 9.77 -8.93 8.06
CA GLU A 11 9.51 -8.34 6.86
C GLU A 11 10.66 -8.55 5.97
N ILE A 12 10.45 -9.05 4.79
CA ILE A 12 11.49 -9.26 3.83
C ILE A 12 11.79 -7.96 3.15
N TYR A 13 10.80 -7.13 3.00
CA TYR A 13 10.97 -5.85 2.33
C TYR A 13 9.83 -4.94 2.79
N SER A 14 10.11 -3.68 2.93
CA SER A 14 9.09 -2.72 3.33
C SER A 14 9.38 -1.39 2.64
N SER A 15 8.36 -0.79 2.06
CA SER A 15 8.49 0.48 1.39
C SER A 15 7.36 1.37 1.89
N ARG A 16 7.64 2.65 2.05
CA ARG A 16 6.65 3.57 2.56
C ARG A 16 6.56 4.78 1.65
N VAL A 17 5.36 5.18 1.31
CA VAL A 17 5.13 6.33 0.48
C VAL A 17 4.26 7.28 1.27
N LYS A 18 4.79 8.47 1.55
CA LYS A 18 4.04 9.45 2.29
C LYS A 18 3.38 10.42 1.34
N ALA A 19 2.09 10.62 1.49
CA ALA A 19 1.32 11.47 0.62
C ALA A 19 0.37 12.33 1.44
N GLY A 20 0.88 13.42 1.99
CA GLY A 20 0.06 14.31 2.81
C GLY A 20 -0.36 13.64 4.09
N LYS A 21 -1.66 13.58 4.32
CA LYS A 21 -2.17 12.96 5.54
C LYS A 21 -2.18 11.44 5.44
N ARG A 22 -1.92 10.89 4.27
CA ARG A 22 -1.92 9.46 4.09
C ARG A 22 -0.52 8.95 3.94
N THR A 23 -0.31 7.73 4.39
CA THR A 23 0.95 7.04 4.18
C THR A 23 0.59 5.64 3.71
N TYR A 24 1.26 5.18 2.66
CA TYR A 24 1.01 3.85 2.15
C TYR A 24 2.22 2.98 2.44
N PHE A 25 1.97 1.81 2.97
CA PHE A 25 3.04 0.87 3.30
C PHE A 25 2.90 -0.35 2.40
N PHE A 26 4.01 -0.77 1.82
CA PHE A 26 4.02 -1.95 0.97
C PHE A 26 4.99 -2.92 1.60
N ASP A 27 4.51 -4.01 2.12
CA ASP A 27 5.32 -4.95 2.86
C ASP A 27 5.27 -6.33 2.24
N ILE A 28 6.41 -6.99 2.14
CA ILE A 28 6.48 -8.34 1.64
C ILE A 28 6.62 -9.26 2.83
N LYS A 29 5.79 -10.26 2.89
CA LYS A 29 5.79 -11.21 3.99
C LYS A 29 5.84 -12.62 3.44
N SER A 30 6.28 -13.56 4.27
CA SER A 30 6.34 -14.93 3.84
C SER A 30 5.36 -15.76 4.65
N THR A 31 4.89 -16.82 4.07
CA THR A 31 4.03 -17.75 4.77
C THR A 31 4.88 -18.86 5.35
N LYS A 32 4.25 -19.76 6.09
CA LYS A 32 4.97 -20.86 6.66
C LYS A 32 5.50 -21.78 5.60
N SER A 33 4.88 -21.77 4.40
CA SER A 33 5.34 -22.64 3.33
C SER A 33 6.37 -21.94 2.45
N ASP A 34 6.94 -20.84 2.94
CA ASP A 34 7.93 -20.11 2.16
C ASP A 34 7.34 -19.52 0.90
N ASP A 35 6.09 -19.22 0.92
CA ASP A 35 5.48 -18.50 -0.18
C ASP A 35 5.45 -17.04 0.24
N PHE A 36 5.18 -16.14 -0.69
CA PHE A 36 5.21 -14.73 -0.38
C PHE A 36 3.91 -14.06 -0.73
N TYR A 37 3.59 -13.02 0.00
CA TYR A 37 2.43 -12.20 -0.32
C TYR A 37 2.76 -10.76 0.06
N LEU A 38 1.95 -9.85 -0.43
CA LEU A 38 2.18 -8.44 -0.24
C LEU A 38 1.04 -7.90 0.60
N THR A 39 1.34 -6.98 1.50
CA THR A 39 0.27 -6.24 2.16
C THR A 39 0.44 -4.77 1.81
N ILE A 40 -0.66 -4.12 1.52
CA ILE A 40 -0.68 -2.70 1.22
C ILE A 40 -1.53 -2.08 2.31
N THR A 41 -0.97 -1.15 3.06
CA THR A 41 -1.69 -0.52 4.15
C THR A 41 -1.80 0.98 3.88
N GLU A 42 -3.00 1.51 3.95
CA GLU A 42 -3.21 2.93 3.88
C GLU A 42 -3.43 3.41 5.29
N SER A 43 -2.66 4.39 5.74
CA SER A 43 -2.80 4.94 7.07
C SER A 43 -3.12 6.41 6.90
N LYS A 44 -4.26 6.84 7.41
CA LYS A 44 -4.67 8.23 7.26
C LYS A 44 -4.71 8.88 8.62
N ARG A 45 -4.05 10.04 8.74
CA ARG A 45 -4.01 10.76 9.98
C ARG A 45 -5.28 11.57 10.10
N LYS A 46 -5.92 11.52 11.24
CA LYS A 46 -7.13 12.27 11.49
C LYS A 46 -7.00 13.02 12.79
N GLN A 47 -7.54 14.25 12.82
CA GLN A 47 -7.50 15.06 14.00
C GLN A 47 -8.88 14.99 14.62
N LYS A 48 -8.98 14.64 15.87
CA LYS A 48 -10.25 14.62 16.54
C LYS A 48 -10.09 15.37 17.85
N GLY A 49 -10.50 16.62 17.88
CA GLY A 49 -10.27 17.45 19.04
C GLY A 49 -8.79 17.67 19.20
N GLU A 50 -8.26 17.33 20.34
CA GLU A 50 -6.85 17.47 20.56
C GLU A 50 -6.11 16.16 20.31
N GLU A 51 -6.83 15.13 19.93
CA GLU A 51 -6.20 13.84 19.71
C GLU A 51 -5.90 13.61 18.26
N VAL A 52 -4.82 12.88 17.98
CA VAL A 52 -4.48 12.51 16.64
C VAL A 52 -4.69 11.00 16.52
N LEU A 53 -5.52 10.61 15.58
CA LEU A 53 -5.82 9.20 15.37
C LEU A 53 -5.36 8.81 13.99
N TYR A 54 -5.16 7.50 13.79
CA TYR A 54 -4.78 7.00 12.50
C TYR A 54 -5.80 5.94 12.09
N GLU A 55 -6.36 6.12 10.90
CA GLU A 55 -7.32 5.18 10.37
C GLU A 55 -6.57 4.34 9.36
N LYS A 56 -6.58 3.04 9.51
CA LYS A 56 -5.81 2.16 8.66
C LYS A 56 -6.67 1.16 7.93
N HIS A 57 -6.32 0.91 6.69
CA HIS A 57 -7.00 -0.08 5.88
C HIS A 57 -5.92 -0.91 5.21
N LYS A 58 -6.08 -2.19 5.19
CA LYS A 58 -5.05 -3.08 4.68
C LYS A 58 -5.62 -4.03 3.65
N ILE A 59 -4.86 -4.26 2.60
CA ILE A 59 -5.21 -5.19 1.56
C ILE A 59 -4.13 -6.25 1.52
N PHE A 60 -4.55 -7.50 1.42
CA PHE A 60 -3.61 -8.59 1.28
C PHE A 60 -3.65 -9.02 -0.17
N LEU A 61 -2.49 -9.07 -0.80
CA LEU A 61 -2.42 -9.40 -2.21
C LEU A 61 -1.52 -10.62 -2.37
N TYR A 62 -2.05 -11.65 -2.98
CA TYR A 62 -1.33 -12.89 -3.11
C TYR A 62 -0.75 -13.02 -4.52
N LYS A 63 0.26 -13.87 -4.67
CA LYS A 63 1.02 -13.90 -5.90
C LYS A 63 0.18 -14.20 -7.14
N GLU A 64 -0.87 -14.96 -6.98
CA GLU A 64 -1.72 -15.29 -8.11
C GLU A 64 -2.39 -14.06 -8.70
N ASP A 65 -2.50 -13.01 -7.91
CA ASP A 65 -3.21 -11.82 -8.32
C ASP A 65 -2.30 -10.64 -8.63
N PHE A 66 -1.00 -10.80 -8.50
CA PHE A 66 -0.09 -9.67 -8.66
C PHE A 66 -0.26 -8.98 -10.01
N ILE A 67 -0.20 -9.73 -11.07
CA ILE A 67 -0.26 -9.12 -12.40
C ILE A 67 -1.60 -8.51 -12.68
N LYS A 68 -2.67 -9.20 -12.32
CA LYS A 68 -4.01 -8.68 -12.54
C LYS A 68 -4.24 -7.39 -11.78
N PHE A 69 -3.79 -7.37 -10.54
CA PHE A 69 -3.98 -6.19 -9.71
C PHE A 69 -3.16 -5.02 -10.26
N THR A 70 -1.91 -5.28 -10.61
CA THR A 70 -1.03 -4.23 -11.11
C THR A 70 -1.54 -3.68 -12.42
N ASP A 71 -1.99 -4.55 -13.32
CA ASP A 71 -2.49 -4.09 -14.61
C ASP A 71 -3.74 -3.24 -14.45
N ALA A 72 -4.65 -3.67 -13.60
CA ALA A 72 -5.89 -2.92 -13.39
C ALA A 72 -5.59 -1.57 -12.76
N LEU A 73 -4.66 -1.54 -11.81
CA LEU A 73 -4.29 -0.30 -11.16
C LEU A 73 -3.65 0.65 -12.17
N GLN A 74 -2.73 0.14 -12.96
CA GLN A 74 -2.04 0.94 -13.95
C GLN A 74 -3.04 1.47 -14.98
N ASP A 75 -3.93 0.62 -15.47
CA ASP A 75 -4.91 1.03 -16.46
C ASP A 75 -5.83 2.10 -15.92
N THR A 76 -6.27 1.94 -14.68
CA THR A 76 -7.18 2.90 -14.08
C THR A 76 -6.51 4.25 -13.87
N ILE A 77 -5.27 4.23 -13.38
CA ILE A 77 -4.55 5.46 -13.19
C ILE A 77 -4.27 6.13 -14.53
N ASN A 78 -3.93 5.35 -15.55
CA ASN A 78 -3.68 5.91 -16.86
C ASN A 78 -4.95 6.55 -17.44
N TYR A 79 -6.09 5.94 -17.22
CA TYR A 79 -7.32 6.51 -17.70
C TYR A 79 -7.55 7.89 -17.08
N ILE A 80 -7.33 8.00 -15.78
CA ILE A 80 -7.49 9.27 -15.12
C ILE A 80 -6.51 10.29 -15.68
N LYS A 81 -5.26 9.88 -15.86
CA LYS A 81 -4.24 10.81 -16.33
C LYS A 81 -4.51 11.30 -17.76
N THR A 82 -4.95 10.41 -18.63
CA THR A 82 -5.12 10.79 -20.02
C THR A 82 -6.48 11.41 -20.31
N GLU A 83 -7.50 11.00 -19.58
CA GLU A 83 -8.85 11.46 -19.92
C GLU A 83 -9.45 12.45 -18.94
N LEU A 84 -8.99 12.49 -17.73
CA LEU A 84 -9.67 13.28 -16.73
C LEU A 84 -8.83 14.38 -16.08
N MET A 85 -7.51 14.28 -16.13
CA MET A 85 -6.68 15.25 -15.46
C MET A 85 -6.11 16.26 -16.44
N THR A 86 -5.92 17.48 -15.98
CA THR A 86 -5.27 18.50 -16.79
C THR A 86 -3.77 18.32 -16.67
N GLU A 87 -3.02 19.01 -17.53
CA GLU A 87 -1.59 18.92 -17.47
C GLU A 87 -1.07 19.40 -16.15
N GLU A 88 -1.70 20.41 -15.60
CA GLU A 88 -1.26 20.94 -14.33
C GLU A 88 -1.44 19.92 -13.23
N GLU A 89 -2.55 19.22 -13.23
CA GLU A 89 -2.81 18.22 -12.22
C GLU A 89 -1.84 17.05 -12.35
N LEU A 90 -1.45 16.72 -13.56
CA LEU A 90 -0.49 15.65 -13.77
C LEU A 90 0.85 16.01 -13.17
N LYS A 91 1.25 17.26 -13.29
CA LYS A 91 2.51 17.66 -12.73
C LYS A 91 2.49 17.57 -11.22
N GLN A 92 1.38 17.95 -10.63
CA GLN A 92 1.27 17.87 -9.18
C GLN A 92 1.33 16.43 -8.69
N SER A 93 0.74 15.52 -9.43
CA SER A 93 0.72 14.15 -8.96
C SER A 93 2.06 13.47 -9.11
N GLU A 94 2.97 14.06 -9.85
CA GLU A 94 4.30 13.48 -10.00
C GLU A 94 5.24 13.98 -8.95
N GLU A 95 4.83 14.95 -8.18
CA GLU A 95 5.65 15.42 -7.10
C GLU A 95 5.39 14.64 -5.83
#